data_8b7dd995013bf3126c1174d29d4f5662
#
_entry.id   8b7dd995013bf3126c1174d29d4f5662
#
_cell.length_a   1.000
_cell.length_b   1.000
_cell.length_c   1.000
_cell.angle_alpha   90.00
_cell.angle_beta   90.00
_cell.angle_gamma   90.00
#
_symmetry.space_group_name_H-M   'P 1'
#
loop_
_entity.id
_entity.type
_entity.pdbx_description
1 polymer ?
#
loop_
_entity_poly.entity_id
_entity_poly.type
_entity_poly.pdbx_seq_one_letter_code
_entity_poly.pdbx_strand_id
1 'polypeptide(L)'
;FFAYYLMHDYAYSARTRGANPAELEARMAKFQSEIAAALNSDVDEVLVVGHSSGAHLGVSILSDLLRTHRPLADGPALSFLSLGQVVPMVSFLPKAHRLRADLQYLSTQSRITWVDVTAPGDGCAFALCDPVSVSGVATPDKRWPLVFSAAFTQTLSPKRWKELRWKFFRLHFQYLCAFDRPRDYDYFQITAGPKTLGARYAGRPASKSRIDYAVSKYTSVSE
;
A
#
# COMPACT_ATOMS: atom_id res chain seq x y z
N PHE A 1 11.72 -15.74 -16.24
CA PHE A 1 10.47 -15.12 -16.64
C PHE A 1 10.04 -14.01 -15.67
N PHE A 2 10.03 -14.26 -14.35
CA PHE A 2 9.56 -13.27 -13.37
C PHE A 2 10.51 -12.10 -13.16
N ALA A 3 11.83 -12.31 -13.26
CA ALA A 3 12.80 -11.21 -13.20
C ALA A 3 12.58 -10.20 -14.34
N TYR A 4 12.27 -10.68 -15.56
CA TYR A 4 11.92 -9.82 -16.67
C TYR A 4 10.67 -8.98 -16.41
N TYR A 5 9.64 -9.57 -15.81
CA TYR A 5 8.43 -8.85 -15.40
C TYR A 5 8.73 -7.72 -14.40
N LEU A 6 9.48 -8.03 -13.33
CA LEU A 6 9.85 -7.04 -12.31
C LEU A 6 10.74 -5.93 -12.89
N MET A 7 11.66 -6.27 -13.80
CA MET A 7 12.48 -5.28 -14.51
C MET A 7 11.64 -4.37 -15.41
N HIS A 8 10.62 -4.92 -16.07
CA HIS A 8 9.72 -4.15 -16.92
C HIS A 8 8.86 -3.18 -16.12
N ASP A 9 8.35 -3.61 -14.97
CA ASP A 9 7.58 -2.79 -14.04
C ASP A 9 8.43 -1.60 -13.54
N TYR A 10 9.64 -1.87 -13.08
CA TYR A 10 10.57 -0.81 -12.69
C TYR A 10 10.94 0.11 -13.85
N ALA A 11 11.25 -0.45 -15.02
CA ALA A 11 11.66 0.31 -16.20
C ALA A 11 10.55 1.27 -16.68
N TYR A 12 9.29 0.93 -16.49
CA TYR A 12 8.17 1.82 -16.79
C TYR A 12 8.26 3.14 -16.01
N SER A 13 8.44 3.05 -14.70
CA SER A 13 8.57 4.22 -13.83
C SER A 13 9.94 4.91 -13.96
N ALA A 14 11.01 4.13 -14.15
CA ALA A 14 12.38 4.66 -14.28
C ALA A 14 12.58 5.48 -15.57
N ARG A 15 11.92 5.11 -16.68
CA ARG A 15 11.98 5.81 -17.97
C ARG A 15 11.58 7.29 -17.86
N THR A 16 10.57 7.57 -17.04
CA THR A 16 10.10 8.93 -16.76
C THR A 16 10.75 9.53 -15.50
N ARG A 17 11.70 8.80 -14.90
CA ARG A 17 12.37 9.18 -13.65
C ARG A 17 11.38 9.36 -12.48
N GLY A 18 10.24 8.66 -12.52
CA GLY A 18 9.19 8.67 -11.49
C GLY A 18 8.05 9.65 -11.73
N ALA A 19 8.08 10.43 -12.83
CA ALA A 19 6.91 11.20 -13.25
C ALA A 19 5.87 10.27 -13.92
N ASN A 20 4.59 10.51 -13.67
CA ASN A 20 3.53 9.72 -14.29
C ASN A 20 3.31 10.18 -15.75
N PRO A 21 3.27 9.25 -16.72
CA PRO A 21 2.78 9.55 -18.06
C PRO A 21 1.29 9.91 -18.05
N ALA A 22 0.85 10.69 -19.03
CA ALA A 22 -0.53 11.18 -19.13
C ALA A 22 -1.56 10.03 -19.21
N GLU A 23 -1.21 8.94 -19.91
CA GLU A 23 -2.06 7.75 -20.01
C GLU A 23 -2.22 7.02 -18.66
N LEU A 24 -1.21 7.05 -17.78
CA LEU A 24 -1.31 6.51 -16.43
C LEU A 24 -2.23 7.39 -15.57
N GLU A 25 -2.09 8.71 -15.63
CA GLU A 25 -2.99 9.65 -14.93
C GLU A 25 -4.45 9.47 -15.38
N ALA A 26 -4.69 9.34 -16.68
CA ALA A 26 -6.02 9.08 -17.22
C ALA A 26 -6.59 7.73 -16.75
N ARG A 27 -5.74 6.72 -16.57
CA ARG A 27 -6.16 5.42 -16.03
C ARG A 27 -6.48 5.47 -14.54
N MET A 28 -5.67 6.19 -13.77
CA MET A 28 -5.91 6.40 -12.34
C MET A 28 -7.23 7.16 -12.10
N ALA A 29 -7.54 8.16 -12.93
CA ALA A 29 -8.81 8.89 -12.85
C ALA A 29 -10.05 7.99 -13.04
N LYS A 30 -9.96 6.93 -13.87
CA LYS A 30 -11.03 5.94 -14.01
C LYS A 30 -11.25 5.15 -12.73
N PHE A 31 -10.18 4.65 -12.10
CA PHE A 31 -10.29 3.98 -10.80
C PHE A 31 -10.84 4.91 -9.72
N GLN A 32 -10.41 6.17 -9.70
CA GLN A 32 -10.97 7.18 -8.79
C GLN A 32 -12.49 7.29 -8.94
N SER A 33 -13.00 7.34 -10.18
CA SER A 33 -14.44 7.43 -10.45
C SER A 33 -15.20 6.18 -10.00
N GLU A 34 -14.62 4.99 -10.17
CA GLU A 34 -15.22 3.72 -9.72
C GLU A 34 -15.29 3.66 -8.18
N ILE A 35 -14.24 4.10 -7.49
CA ILE A 35 -14.21 4.16 -6.01
C ILE A 35 -15.22 5.20 -5.51
N ALA A 36 -15.30 6.37 -6.15
CA ALA A 36 -16.28 7.41 -5.82
C ALA A 36 -17.70 6.90 -5.97
N ALA A 37 -18.01 6.14 -7.04
CA ALA A 37 -19.30 5.52 -7.24
C ALA A 37 -19.63 4.50 -6.13
N ALA A 38 -18.64 3.67 -5.74
CA ALA A 38 -18.81 2.70 -4.65
C ALA A 38 -19.08 3.39 -3.30
N LEU A 39 -18.45 4.53 -3.01
CA LEU A 39 -18.68 5.31 -1.79
C LEU A 39 -20.09 5.94 -1.71
N ASN A 40 -20.82 5.99 -2.82
CA ASN A 40 -22.22 6.44 -2.86
C ASN A 40 -23.23 5.28 -2.81
N SER A 41 -22.79 4.04 -2.63
CA SER A 41 -23.65 2.88 -2.49
C SER A 41 -23.94 2.55 -1.03
N ASP A 42 -24.95 1.70 -0.80
CA ASP A 42 -25.37 1.24 0.53
C ASP A 42 -24.46 0.08 0.99
N VAL A 43 -23.25 0.42 1.43
CA VAL A 43 -22.25 -0.53 1.95
C VAL A 43 -21.59 0.04 3.20
N ASP A 44 -21.07 -0.81 4.08
CA ASP A 44 -20.40 -0.38 5.31
C ASP A 44 -18.98 0.15 5.05
N GLU A 45 -18.30 -0.39 4.04
CA GLU A 45 -16.92 -0.06 3.73
C GLU A 45 -16.61 -0.19 2.24
N VAL A 46 -15.82 0.72 1.73
CA VAL A 46 -15.11 0.58 0.45
C VAL A 46 -13.63 0.32 0.75
N LEU A 47 -13.21 -0.94 0.56
CA LEU A 47 -11.84 -1.37 0.77
C LEU A 47 -11.08 -1.40 -0.56
N VAL A 48 -10.10 -0.52 -0.70
CA VAL A 48 -9.16 -0.54 -1.83
C VAL A 48 -7.96 -1.40 -1.45
N VAL A 49 -7.63 -2.38 -2.28
CA VAL A 49 -6.46 -3.26 -2.07
C VAL A 49 -5.42 -2.97 -3.14
N GLY A 50 -4.23 -2.57 -2.73
CA GLY A 50 -3.07 -2.34 -3.62
C GLY A 50 -1.95 -3.32 -3.33
N HIS A 51 -1.70 -4.27 -4.24
CA HIS A 51 -0.59 -5.22 -4.12
C HIS A 51 0.59 -4.80 -4.99
N SER A 52 1.82 -4.89 -4.45
CA SER A 52 3.05 -4.56 -5.19
C SER A 52 3.02 -3.12 -5.73
N SER A 53 3.15 -2.92 -7.04
CA SER A 53 3.03 -1.62 -7.71
C SER A 53 1.64 -0.99 -7.55
N GLY A 54 0.59 -1.80 -7.37
CA GLY A 54 -0.74 -1.31 -7.03
C GLY A 54 -0.79 -0.47 -5.76
N ALA A 55 0.18 -0.63 -4.87
CA ALA A 55 0.27 0.17 -3.65
C ALA A 55 0.56 1.65 -3.93
N HIS A 56 1.56 1.96 -4.76
CA HIS A 56 1.87 3.38 -5.07
C HIS A 56 0.79 4.03 -5.95
N LEU A 57 0.15 3.24 -6.85
CA LEU A 57 -0.99 3.73 -7.61
C LEU A 57 -2.18 4.02 -6.70
N GLY A 58 -2.48 3.14 -5.74
CA GLY A 58 -3.52 3.33 -4.74
C GLY A 58 -3.33 4.60 -3.92
N VAL A 59 -2.10 4.92 -3.51
CA VAL A 59 -1.77 6.18 -2.83
C VAL A 59 -2.20 7.40 -3.66
N SER A 60 -1.84 7.45 -4.95
CA SER A 60 -2.16 8.58 -5.81
C SER A 60 -3.67 8.67 -6.13
N ILE A 61 -4.31 7.55 -6.43
CA ILE A 61 -5.76 7.47 -6.70
C ILE A 61 -6.57 7.97 -5.49
N LEU A 62 -6.23 7.48 -4.30
CA LEU A 62 -6.94 7.83 -3.06
C LEU A 62 -6.66 9.27 -2.62
N SER A 63 -5.47 9.78 -2.90
CA SER A 63 -5.13 11.18 -2.66
C SER A 63 -5.98 12.11 -3.52
N ASP A 64 -6.14 11.80 -4.81
CA ASP A 64 -6.99 12.57 -5.71
C ASP A 64 -8.46 12.48 -5.31
N LEU A 65 -8.91 11.28 -4.98
CA LEU A 65 -10.26 11.07 -4.49
C LEU A 65 -10.57 11.99 -3.29
N LEU A 66 -9.70 11.98 -2.28
CA LEU A 66 -9.91 12.76 -1.05
C LEU A 66 -9.75 14.27 -1.24
N ARG A 67 -9.03 14.73 -2.26
CA ARG A 67 -8.94 16.15 -2.63
C ARG A 67 -10.20 16.65 -3.33
N THR A 68 -10.83 15.80 -4.15
CA THR A 68 -11.94 16.19 -5.01
C THR A 68 -13.31 15.77 -4.47
N HIS A 69 -13.34 14.69 -3.69
CA HIS A 69 -14.57 14.11 -3.16
C HIS A 69 -14.61 14.30 -1.64
N ARG A 70 -15.73 14.87 -1.14
CA ARG A 70 -16.03 14.86 0.30
C ARG A 70 -16.92 13.65 0.57
N PRO A 71 -16.42 12.57 1.17
CA PRO A 71 -17.29 11.51 1.66
C PRO A 71 -18.35 12.10 2.59
N LEU A 72 -19.56 11.57 2.52
CA LEU A 72 -20.64 11.94 3.46
C LEU A 72 -20.19 11.60 4.88
N ALA A 73 -20.57 12.42 5.86
CA ALA A 73 -20.20 12.21 7.26
C ALA A 73 -20.64 10.83 7.78
N ASP A 74 -21.79 10.34 7.28
CA ASP A 74 -22.39 9.06 7.64
C ASP A 74 -22.31 8.04 6.49
N GLY A 75 -21.38 8.22 5.55
CA GLY A 75 -21.17 7.32 4.42
C GLY A 75 -20.27 6.13 4.74
N PRO A 76 -20.03 5.24 3.77
CA PRO A 76 -19.16 4.08 3.90
C PRO A 76 -17.73 4.47 4.39
N ALA A 77 -17.15 3.64 5.24
CA ALA A 77 -15.74 3.78 5.60
C ALA A 77 -14.86 3.62 4.35
N LEU A 78 -13.90 4.52 4.15
CA LEU A 78 -12.88 4.37 3.11
C LEU A 78 -11.64 3.74 3.73
N SER A 79 -11.20 2.63 3.16
CA SER A 79 -10.03 1.90 3.65
C SER A 79 -9.06 1.53 2.53
N PHE A 80 -7.78 1.56 2.85
CA PHE A 80 -6.70 1.18 1.96
C PHE A 80 -5.83 0.09 2.61
N LEU A 81 -5.70 -1.04 1.95
CA LEU A 81 -4.82 -2.14 2.31
C LEU A 81 -3.71 -2.26 1.28
N SER A 82 -2.50 -1.79 1.62
CA SER A 82 -1.31 -2.00 0.78
C SER A 82 -0.58 -3.27 1.20
N LEU A 83 -0.28 -4.13 0.23
CA LEU A 83 0.28 -5.47 0.42
C LEU A 83 1.57 -5.63 -0.38
N GLY A 84 2.64 -6.08 0.28
CA GLY A 84 3.90 -6.34 -0.41
C GLY A 84 4.37 -5.13 -1.22
N GLN A 85 4.26 -3.95 -0.68
CA GLN A 85 4.40 -2.68 -1.39
C GLN A 85 5.83 -2.46 -1.92
N VAL A 86 5.90 -1.80 -3.07
CA VAL A 86 7.13 -1.35 -3.73
C VAL A 86 7.14 0.18 -3.93
N VAL A 87 6.48 0.91 -3.06
CA VAL A 87 6.39 2.39 -3.12
C VAL A 87 7.77 3.06 -3.24
N PRO A 88 8.80 2.65 -2.45
CA PRO A 88 10.13 3.24 -2.55
C PRO A 88 10.80 3.07 -3.91
N MET A 89 10.44 2.01 -4.66
CA MET A 89 10.93 1.80 -6.02
C MET A 89 10.65 3.01 -6.93
N VAL A 90 9.54 3.71 -6.70
CA VAL A 90 9.13 4.88 -7.47
C VAL A 90 9.41 6.18 -6.72
N SER A 91 9.04 6.27 -5.44
CA SER A 91 9.18 7.53 -4.67
C SER A 91 10.62 7.99 -4.52
N PHE A 92 11.62 7.08 -4.62
CA PHE A 92 13.04 7.39 -4.60
C PHE A 92 13.59 7.90 -5.94
N LEU A 93 12.76 7.93 -6.99
CA LEU A 93 13.15 8.49 -8.27
C LEU A 93 13.09 10.03 -8.26
N PRO A 94 13.99 10.71 -8.99
CA PRO A 94 14.16 12.16 -8.86
C PRO A 94 12.91 12.97 -9.19
N LYS A 95 12.10 12.55 -10.19
CA LYS A 95 10.89 13.26 -10.64
C LYS A 95 9.58 12.70 -10.06
N ALA A 96 9.64 11.89 -9.02
CA ALA A 96 8.45 11.32 -8.35
C ALA A 96 7.78 12.33 -7.38
N HIS A 97 7.79 13.62 -7.69
CA HIS A 97 7.22 14.70 -6.87
C HIS A 97 5.75 14.44 -6.56
N ARG A 98 5.00 14.05 -7.59
CA ARG A 98 3.59 13.69 -7.52
C ARG A 98 3.33 12.62 -6.44
N LEU A 99 4.00 11.47 -6.54
CA LEU A 99 3.83 10.38 -5.58
C LEU A 99 4.26 10.80 -4.16
N ARG A 100 5.35 11.55 -4.03
CA ARG A 100 5.80 12.07 -2.72
C ARG A 100 4.78 13.03 -2.09
N ALA A 101 4.21 13.93 -2.90
CA ALA A 101 3.13 14.83 -2.45
C ALA A 101 1.88 14.05 -1.99
N ASP A 102 1.54 12.98 -2.72
CA ASP A 102 0.41 12.12 -2.39
C ASP A 102 0.65 11.30 -1.12
N LEU A 103 1.86 10.76 -0.93
CA LEU A 103 2.26 10.08 0.29
C LEU A 103 2.13 11.00 1.51
N GLN A 104 2.65 12.23 1.39
CA GLN A 104 2.52 13.23 2.45
C GLN A 104 1.06 13.54 2.75
N TYR A 105 0.28 13.86 1.73
CA TYR A 105 -1.13 14.20 1.88
C TYR A 105 -1.95 13.06 2.47
N LEU A 106 -1.87 11.84 1.88
CA LEU A 106 -2.67 10.71 2.32
C LEU A 106 -2.36 10.30 3.75
N SER A 107 -1.11 10.42 4.17
CA SER A 107 -0.65 10.02 5.50
C SER A 107 -1.29 10.82 6.65
N THR A 108 -1.80 12.01 6.39
CA THR A 108 -2.41 12.89 7.39
C THR A 108 -3.92 12.83 7.45
N GLN A 109 -4.56 12.17 6.46
CA GLN A 109 -6.02 12.20 6.31
C GLN A 109 -6.72 11.36 7.38
N SER A 110 -7.70 11.96 8.07
CA SER A 110 -8.56 11.25 9.04
C SER A 110 -9.71 10.48 8.39
N ARG A 111 -9.99 10.74 7.12
CA ARG A 111 -11.10 10.17 6.35
C ARG A 111 -10.80 8.83 5.69
N ILE A 112 -9.64 8.26 5.97
CA ILE A 112 -9.21 6.97 5.45
C ILE A 112 -8.54 6.17 6.57
N THR A 113 -8.66 4.86 6.53
CA THR A 113 -7.79 3.93 7.26
C THR A 113 -6.80 3.33 6.29
N TRP A 114 -5.51 3.50 6.50
CA TRP A 114 -4.48 2.89 5.67
C TRP A 114 -3.61 1.92 6.45
N VAL A 115 -3.65 0.66 6.05
CA VAL A 115 -2.85 -0.42 6.63
C VAL A 115 -1.87 -0.93 5.58
N ASP A 116 -0.60 -1.03 5.94
CA ASP A 116 0.49 -1.54 5.10
C ASP A 116 1.03 -2.85 5.66
N VAL A 117 0.92 -3.91 4.87
CA VAL A 117 1.33 -5.25 5.28
C VAL A 117 2.42 -5.78 4.35
N THR A 118 3.58 -6.02 4.92
CA THR A 118 4.73 -6.60 4.22
C THR A 118 5.33 -7.74 5.04
N ALA A 119 6.33 -8.43 4.54
CA ALA A 119 6.99 -9.49 5.30
C ALA A 119 8.50 -9.54 4.96
N PRO A 120 9.41 -9.61 5.95
CA PRO A 120 10.85 -9.68 5.73
C PRO A 120 11.32 -10.82 4.83
N GLY A 121 10.52 -11.88 4.70
CA GLY A 121 10.81 -13.00 3.81
C GLY A 121 10.49 -12.76 2.34
N ASP A 122 9.79 -11.66 2.02
CA ASP A 122 9.43 -11.29 0.65
C ASP A 122 10.54 -10.43 0.03
N GLY A 123 11.33 -11.04 -0.84
CA GLY A 123 12.43 -10.37 -1.54
C GLY A 123 11.99 -9.42 -2.68
N CYS A 124 10.68 -9.34 -2.98
CA CYS A 124 10.13 -8.44 -3.99
C CYS A 124 9.55 -7.15 -3.40
N ALA A 125 9.40 -7.05 -2.07
CA ALA A 125 8.79 -5.91 -1.40
C ALA A 125 9.80 -5.13 -0.55
N PHE A 126 9.48 -3.88 -0.26
CA PHE A 126 10.19 -3.07 0.74
C PHE A 126 9.66 -3.39 2.15
N ALA A 127 10.08 -4.55 2.65
CA ALA A 127 9.55 -5.12 3.86
C ALA A 127 9.70 -4.20 5.08
N LEU A 128 8.58 -3.95 5.76
CA LEU A 128 8.48 -3.10 6.96
C LEU A 128 8.98 -1.66 6.78
N CYS A 129 9.24 -1.23 5.56
CA CYS A 129 9.52 0.18 5.28
C CYS A 129 8.21 0.96 5.32
N ASP A 130 8.11 1.95 6.22
CA ASP A 130 7.03 2.93 6.17
C ASP A 130 7.22 3.80 4.92
N PRO A 131 6.36 3.69 3.90
CA PRO A 131 6.63 4.32 2.60
C PRO A 131 6.66 5.85 2.66
N VAL A 132 5.97 6.45 3.62
CA VAL A 132 5.95 7.90 3.84
C VAL A 132 7.26 8.36 4.47
N SER A 133 7.66 7.69 5.55
CA SER A 133 8.87 8.05 6.30
C SER A 133 10.14 7.80 5.50
N VAL A 134 10.27 6.62 4.86
CA VAL A 134 11.49 6.32 4.08
C VAL A 134 11.63 7.21 2.84
N SER A 135 10.51 7.74 2.32
CA SER A 135 10.50 8.73 1.24
C SER A 135 10.89 10.14 1.70
N GLY A 136 11.03 10.36 3.01
CA GLY A 136 11.42 11.66 3.59
C GLY A 136 10.33 12.71 3.54
N VAL A 137 9.05 12.32 3.50
CA VAL A 137 7.90 13.22 3.39
C VAL A 137 6.92 13.12 4.57
N ALA A 138 7.30 12.42 5.62
CA ALA A 138 6.52 12.35 6.85
C ALA A 138 6.49 13.71 7.56
N THR A 139 5.29 14.12 8.00
CA THR A 139 5.06 15.34 8.79
C THR A 139 4.70 14.98 10.23
N PRO A 140 4.77 15.91 11.19
CA PRO A 140 4.46 15.63 12.60
C PRO A 140 3.03 15.14 12.85
N ASP A 141 2.09 15.49 11.98
CA ASP A 141 0.68 15.12 12.02
C ASP A 141 0.37 13.81 11.25
N LYS A 142 1.41 13.10 10.80
CA LYS A 142 1.30 11.80 10.13
C LYS A 142 0.54 10.79 11.01
N ARG A 143 -0.50 10.18 10.44
CA ARG A 143 -1.34 9.14 11.05
C ARG A 143 -1.09 7.77 10.42
N TRP A 144 -0.85 7.74 9.11
CA TRP A 144 -0.80 6.53 8.27
C TRP A 144 0.53 6.37 7.54
N PRO A 145 0.83 5.16 7.08
CA PRO A 145 0.11 3.90 7.30
C PRO A 145 0.36 3.27 8.67
N LEU A 146 -0.53 2.35 9.09
CA LEU A 146 -0.24 1.36 10.11
C LEU A 146 0.59 0.24 9.47
N VAL A 147 1.89 0.22 9.72
CA VAL A 147 2.82 -0.75 9.13
C VAL A 147 3.02 -1.96 10.02
N PHE A 148 2.77 -3.17 9.50
CA PHE A 148 3.09 -4.40 10.21
C PHE A 148 3.41 -5.59 9.30
N SER A 149 3.93 -6.66 9.92
CA SER A 149 4.37 -7.85 9.20
C SER A 149 3.28 -8.90 9.08
N ALA A 150 3.12 -9.50 7.88
CA ALA A 150 2.38 -10.75 7.69
C ALA A 150 3.10 -11.96 8.32
N ALA A 151 4.33 -11.80 8.77
CA ALA A 151 5.13 -12.79 9.52
C ALA A 151 5.13 -14.19 8.88
N PHE A 152 5.47 -14.31 7.60
CA PHE A 152 5.42 -15.55 6.82
C PHE A 152 6.05 -16.76 7.50
N THR A 153 7.16 -16.57 8.23
CA THR A 153 7.82 -17.65 8.99
C THR A 153 6.99 -18.19 10.14
N GLN A 154 5.97 -17.45 10.59
CA GLN A 154 5.10 -17.81 11.71
C GLN A 154 3.70 -18.19 11.24
N THR A 155 3.24 -17.58 10.15
CA THR A 155 1.87 -17.75 9.61
C THR A 155 1.77 -18.86 8.58
N LEU A 156 2.89 -19.26 7.96
CA LEU A 156 2.99 -20.46 7.14
C LEU A 156 3.46 -21.66 7.96
N SER A 157 2.99 -22.86 7.61
CA SER A 157 3.55 -24.09 8.16
C SER A 157 5.01 -24.25 7.74
N PRO A 158 5.85 -24.98 8.52
CA PRO A 158 7.26 -25.23 8.15
C PRO A 158 7.41 -25.84 6.75
N LYS A 159 6.47 -26.72 6.37
CA LYS A 159 6.43 -27.32 5.04
C LYS A 159 6.20 -26.25 3.96
N ARG A 160 5.16 -25.43 4.14
CA ARG A 160 4.79 -24.38 3.18
C ARG A 160 5.88 -23.32 3.07
N TRP A 161 6.47 -22.91 4.19
CA TRP A 161 7.60 -21.99 4.20
C TRP A 161 8.81 -22.53 3.42
N LYS A 162 9.16 -23.81 3.63
CA LYS A 162 10.24 -24.47 2.89
C LYS A 162 9.97 -24.53 1.39
N GLU A 163 8.73 -24.70 0.97
CA GLU A 163 8.31 -24.72 -0.43
C GLU A 163 8.41 -23.33 -1.09
N LEU A 164 8.11 -22.26 -0.35
CA LEU A 164 7.93 -20.92 -0.91
C LEU A 164 9.14 -20.00 -0.76
N ARG A 165 9.96 -20.14 0.27
CA ARG A 165 11.02 -19.18 0.66
C ARG A 165 12.02 -18.81 -0.46
N TRP A 166 12.19 -19.67 -1.46
CA TRP A 166 13.05 -19.42 -2.61
C TRP A 166 12.28 -19.22 -3.92
N LYS A 167 10.96 -19.21 -3.84
CA LYS A 167 10.08 -18.92 -4.98
C LYS A 167 9.57 -17.49 -4.86
N PHE A 168 10.47 -16.52 -4.94
CA PHE A 168 10.25 -15.12 -4.61
C PHE A 168 8.92 -14.56 -5.13
N PHE A 169 8.61 -14.77 -6.41
CA PHE A 169 7.37 -14.29 -6.99
C PHE A 169 6.12 -14.96 -6.38
N ARG A 170 6.15 -16.27 -6.12
CA ARG A 170 5.04 -16.97 -5.46
C ARG A 170 4.88 -16.51 -4.01
N LEU A 171 5.99 -16.28 -3.33
CA LEU A 171 5.97 -15.77 -1.96
C LEU A 171 5.42 -14.33 -1.92
N HIS A 172 5.74 -13.52 -2.92
CA HIS A 172 5.22 -12.18 -3.08
C HIS A 172 3.69 -12.14 -3.22
N PHE A 173 3.08 -13.16 -3.82
CA PHE A 173 1.62 -13.30 -3.91
C PHE A 173 0.99 -13.98 -2.69
N GLN A 174 1.78 -14.41 -1.70
CA GLN A 174 1.25 -15.08 -0.51
C GLN A 174 0.30 -14.19 0.30
N TYR A 175 0.46 -12.88 0.24
CA TYR A 175 -0.48 -11.95 0.90
C TYR A 175 -1.94 -12.14 0.45
N LEU A 176 -2.17 -12.55 -0.77
CA LEU A 176 -3.51 -12.77 -1.35
C LEU A 176 -4.02 -14.21 -1.17
N CYS A 177 -3.27 -15.04 -0.48
CA CYS A 177 -3.56 -16.46 -0.27
C CYS A 177 -3.88 -16.76 1.19
N ALA A 178 -4.56 -17.89 1.43
CA ALA A 178 -4.78 -18.39 2.78
C ALA A 178 -3.45 -18.75 3.48
N PHE A 179 -3.43 -18.58 4.78
CA PHE A 179 -2.33 -18.96 5.65
C PHE A 179 -2.67 -20.24 6.42
N ASP A 180 -1.68 -21.10 6.61
CA ASP A 180 -1.85 -22.32 7.41
C ASP A 180 -2.13 -22.01 8.90
N ARG A 181 -1.59 -20.87 9.37
CA ARG A 181 -1.65 -20.40 10.75
C ARG A 181 -1.92 -18.91 10.79
N PRO A 182 -3.12 -18.45 10.40
CA PRO A 182 -3.42 -17.02 10.36
C PRO A 182 -3.25 -16.39 11.75
N ARG A 183 -2.77 -15.15 11.76
CA ARG A 183 -2.58 -14.33 12.96
C ARG A 183 -3.25 -12.98 12.75
N ASP A 184 -2.55 -11.90 13.02
CA ASP A 184 -3.05 -10.52 12.85
C ASP A 184 -3.45 -10.22 11.40
N TYR A 185 -2.74 -10.81 10.43
CA TYR A 185 -3.04 -10.67 9.03
C TYR A 185 -3.70 -11.95 8.48
N ASP A 186 -4.86 -11.78 7.90
CA ASP A 186 -5.58 -12.78 7.12
C ASP A 186 -6.38 -12.05 6.02
N TYR A 187 -6.01 -12.27 4.76
CA TYR A 187 -6.61 -11.60 3.62
C TYR A 187 -8.13 -11.82 3.56
N PHE A 188 -8.57 -13.06 3.74
CA PHE A 188 -9.99 -13.40 3.63
C PHE A 188 -10.81 -12.87 4.80
N GLN A 189 -10.24 -12.82 5.99
CA GLN A 189 -10.88 -12.20 7.15
C GLN A 189 -11.01 -10.68 7.01
N ILE A 190 -10.11 -10.06 6.23
CA ILE A 190 -10.16 -8.61 5.96
C ILE A 190 -11.17 -8.33 4.86
N THR A 191 -11.12 -9.06 3.74
CA THR A 191 -11.90 -8.76 2.53
C THR A 191 -13.32 -9.32 2.52
N ALA A 192 -13.59 -10.34 3.33
CA ALA A 192 -14.89 -11.02 3.41
C ALA A 192 -15.40 -11.19 4.85
N GLY A 193 -14.69 -10.67 5.84
CA GLY A 193 -15.13 -10.71 7.25
C GLY A 193 -16.06 -9.55 7.61
N PRO A 194 -16.66 -9.59 8.81
CA PRO A 194 -17.71 -8.63 9.20
C PRO A 194 -17.19 -7.30 9.76
N LYS A 195 -15.87 -7.06 9.77
CA LYS A 195 -15.28 -5.85 10.37
C LYS A 195 -14.63 -5.01 9.30
N THR A 196 -14.86 -3.70 9.35
CA THR A 196 -14.08 -2.73 8.57
C THR A 196 -12.59 -2.81 8.94
N LEU A 197 -11.71 -2.39 8.05
CA LEU A 197 -10.27 -2.36 8.28
C LEU A 197 -9.93 -1.53 9.53
N GLY A 198 -10.59 -0.38 9.70
CA GLY A 198 -10.41 0.49 10.87
C GLY A 198 -10.82 -0.19 12.17
N ALA A 199 -11.98 -0.86 12.21
CA ALA A 199 -12.46 -1.58 13.39
C ALA A 199 -11.56 -2.78 13.72
N ARG A 200 -11.05 -3.47 12.70
CA ARG A 200 -10.16 -4.63 12.88
C ARG A 200 -8.84 -4.27 13.54
N TYR A 201 -8.27 -3.13 13.18
CA TYR A 201 -6.95 -2.71 13.66
C TYR A 201 -6.98 -1.54 14.62
N ALA A 202 -8.15 -1.22 15.19
CA ALA A 202 -8.28 -0.19 16.22
C ALA A 202 -7.35 -0.46 17.42
N GLY A 203 -6.51 0.53 17.75
CA GLY A 203 -5.55 0.45 18.86
C GLY A 203 -4.34 -0.48 18.61
N ARG A 204 -4.23 -1.12 17.45
CA ARG A 204 -3.06 -1.93 17.13
C ARG A 204 -1.83 -1.05 16.89
N PRO A 205 -0.71 -1.28 17.60
CA PRO A 205 0.54 -0.56 17.32
C PRO A 205 1.20 -1.10 16.03
N ALA A 206 1.94 -0.23 15.35
CA ALA A 206 2.82 -0.64 14.27
C ALA A 206 3.93 -1.60 14.75
N SER A 207 4.49 -2.39 13.83
CA SER A 207 5.62 -3.27 14.16
C SER A 207 6.81 -2.47 14.71
N LYS A 208 7.40 -2.95 15.81
CA LYS A 208 8.58 -2.31 16.43
C LYS A 208 9.80 -2.30 15.50
N SER A 209 9.88 -3.25 14.58
CA SER A 209 10.96 -3.39 13.60
C SER A 209 10.71 -2.65 12.28
N ARG A 210 9.67 -1.78 12.22
CA ARG A 210 9.46 -0.96 11.03
C ARG A 210 10.62 0.01 10.83
N ILE A 211 10.89 0.31 9.57
CA ILE A 211 11.85 1.33 9.15
C ILE A 211 11.05 2.62 8.91
N ASP A 212 11.20 3.61 9.79
CA ASP A 212 10.41 4.85 9.81
C ASP A 212 11.26 6.13 9.82
N TYR A 213 12.47 6.05 9.27
CA TYR A 213 13.36 7.20 9.06
C TYR A 213 13.61 7.44 7.56
N ALA A 214 13.93 8.69 7.22
CA ALA A 214 14.17 9.08 5.83
C ALA A 214 15.42 8.39 5.26
N VAL A 215 15.27 7.78 4.08
CA VAL A 215 16.34 7.09 3.33
C VAL A 215 16.49 7.69 1.94
N SER A 216 15.41 8.24 1.38
CA SER A 216 15.41 8.80 0.03
C SER A 216 16.36 10.00 -0.09
N LYS A 217 17.12 10.02 -1.20
CA LYS A 217 17.90 11.19 -1.64
C LYS A 217 16.99 12.33 -2.14
N TYR A 218 15.82 11.99 -2.67
CA TYR A 218 14.87 12.92 -3.25
C TYR A 218 13.63 13.01 -2.37
N THR A 219 13.38 14.20 -1.82
CA THR A 219 12.30 14.44 -0.85
C THR A 219 11.33 15.55 -1.29
N SER A 220 11.64 16.28 -2.38
CA SER A 220 10.78 17.35 -2.88
C SER A 220 9.40 16.82 -3.27
N VAL A 221 8.35 17.54 -2.84
CA VAL A 221 6.93 17.27 -3.15
C VAL A 221 6.40 18.20 -4.26
N SER A 222 7.22 19.06 -4.79
CA SER A 222 6.94 19.96 -5.93
C SER A 222 8.09 19.94 -6.92
N GLU A 223 7.82 20.29 -8.17
CA GLU A 223 8.84 20.50 -9.21
C GLU A 223 9.71 21.71 -8.93
#